data_3a766474635eec852a959b5143351973
#
_entry.id   3a766474635eec852a959b5143351973
#
_cell.length_a   1.000
_cell.length_b   1.000
_cell.length_c   1.000
_cell.angle_alpha   90.00
_cell.angle_beta   90.00
_cell.angle_gamma   90.00
#
_symmetry.space_group_name_H-M   'P 1'
#
loop_
_entity.id
_entity.type
_entity.pdbx_description
1 polymer ?
#
loop_
_entity_poly.entity_id
_entity_poly.type
_entity_poly.pdbx_seq_one_letter_code
_entity_poly.pdbx_strand_id
1 'polypeptide(L)'
;MTELFSDAHARAQDAADPLRMLRDEFHLPLHAGIEQAYFCGNSLGLQPRGARAMVEEVLDKWARDAVEGHFLEPAPWMPYHELVRAGLADVVGAMPAEVVAMNSLTANLHLMMVSFYRPTSERYAILMEAGAFPSDRHALESQVRFHGLDPADALIELEPDEPDGTISMAAIERAIVQSASRLALVLWPGIQYRTGQAFDLPEIARLAHSAGAIAGFDLAHAVGNLPLRLHGGDADFAVWCHYKYMNAGPGAVGGCFVHERHARTERPRFAGWWGHDQATRFQMGPAFAPTPGADGWQLSNPPILALAPLRASLDVFARAGMDALRAKSIRLTGYLESLIRERLGDTLQIVTPREPQRRGAQLSLRVAGGRTRGRALFEHLAHAGILGDWREPDVIRISPAPLYNTHADVLRFVRGVEQWRAGFTQ
;
A
#
# COMPACT_ATOMS: atom_id res chain seq x y z
N MET A 1 -11.09 -21.93 -30.21
CA MET A 1 -10.79 -21.36 -28.86
C MET A 1 -9.33 -21.02 -28.84
N THR A 2 -8.99 -19.79 -28.54
CA THR A 2 -7.58 -19.39 -28.44
C THR A 2 -6.92 -20.24 -27.35
N GLU A 3 -5.70 -20.70 -27.59
CA GLU A 3 -4.88 -21.50 -26.66
C GLU A 3 -4.80 -20.87 -25.26
N LEU A 4 -4.70 -19.54 -25.21
CA LEU A 4 -4.70 -18.71 -23.97
C LEU A 4 -5.88 -19.00 -23.02
N PHE A 5 -7.05 -19.36 -23.54
CA PHE A 5 -8.28 -19.59 -22.75
C PHE A 5 -8.46 -21.05 -22.30
N SER A 6 -7.39 -21.82 -22.23
CA SER A 6 -7.42 -23.23 -21.84
C SER A 6 -6.85 -23.45 -20.44
N ASP A 7 -7.40 -24.48 -19.72
CA ASP A 7 -6.81 -24.93 -18.46
C ASP A 7 -5.37 -25.44 -18.65
N ALA A 8 -5.07 -25.99 -19.82
CA ALA A 8 -3.74 -26.47 -20.15
C ALA A 8 -2.74 -25.31 -20.19
N HIS A 9 -3.12 -24.19 -20.82
CA HIS A 9 -2.28 -22.99 -20.85
C HIS A 9 -2.07 -22.39 -19.45
N ALA A 10 -3.16 -22.18 -18.69
CA ALA A 10 -3.06 -21.62 -17.33
C ALA A 10 -2.16 -22.49 -16.43
N ARG A 11 -2.36 -23.82 -16.44
CA ARG A 11 -1.52 -24.77 -15.69
C ARG A 11 -0.06 -24.76 -16.14
N ALA A 12 0.20 -24.64 -17.45
CA ALA A 12 1.56 -24.56 -17.96
C ALA A 12 2.28 -23.28 -17.47
N GLN A 13 1.57 -22.13 -17.48
CA GLN A 13 2.11 -20.87 -16.94
C GLN A 13 2.37 -20.97 -15.42
N ASP A 14 1.47 -21.57 -14.66
CA ASP A 14 1.62 -21.76 -13.22
C ASP A 14 2.77 -22.74 -12.90
N ALA A 15 2.93 -23.81 -13.67
CA ALA A 15 4.05 -24.76 -13.52
C ALA A 15 5.40 -24.11 -13.83
N ALA A 16 5.44 -23.18 -14.77
CA ALA A 16 6.65 -22.44 -15.15
C ALA A 16 6.96 -21.26 -14.22
N ASP A 17 6.07 -20.91 -13.30
CA ASP A 17 6.26 -19.79 -12.39
C ASP A 17 7.34 -20.11 -11.32
N PRO A 18 8.46 -19.36 -11.27
CA PRO A 18 9.52 -19.59 -10.27
C PRO A 18 9.04 -19.33 -8.83
N LEU A 19 7.96 -18.55 -8.66
CA LEU A 19 7.39 -18.21 -7.35
C LEU A 19 6.20 -19.08 -6.96
N ARG A 20 5.90 -20.17 -7.71
CA ARG A 20 4.70 -20.99 -7.47
C ARG A 20 4.60 -21.54 -6.05
N MET A 21 5.74 -21.87 -5.43
CA MET A 21 5.80 -22.44 -4.07
C MET A 21 5.39 -21.44 -2.98
N LEU A 22 5.42 -20.14 -3.27
CA LEU A 22 5.03 -19.13 -2.27
C LEU A 22 3.54 -19.14 -1.94
N ARG A 23 2.69 -19.66 -2.84
CA ARG A 23 1.26 -19.85 -2.54
C ARG A 23 1.06 -20.72 -1.31
N ASP A 24 1.88 -21.75 -1.12
CA ASP A 24 1.81 -22.67 0.00
C ASP A 24 2.18 -22.02 1.34
N GLU A 25 2.78 -20.84 1.32
CA GLU A 25 3.09 -20.05 2.51
C GLU A 25 1.86 -19.31 3.09
N PHE A 26 0.71 -19.37 2.42
CA PHE A 26 -0.50 -18.65 2.83
C PHE A 26 -1.66 -19.59 3.13
N HIS A 27 -2.55 -19.13 4.01
CA HIS A 27 -3.86 -19.74 4.21
C HIS A 27 -4.84 -19.19 3.19
N LEU A 28 -5.25 -20.01 2.23
CA LEU A 28 -6.29 -19.63 1.29
C LEU A 28 -7.67 -19.94 1.91
N PRO A 29 -8.60 -18.96 1.90
CA PRO A 29 -9.93 -19.20 2.40
C PRO A 29 -10.67 -20.20 1.51
N LEU A 30 -11.56 -21.00 2.11
CA LEU A 30 -12.36 -22.00 1.41
C LEU A 30 -13.80 -21.53 1.20
N HIS A 31 -14.38 -21.86 0.06
CA HIS A 31 -15.81 -21.74 -0.23
C HIS A 31 -16.32 -23.11 -0.68
N ALA A 32 -17.30 -23.67 0.04
CA ALA A 32 -17.81 -25.01 -0.21
C ALA A 32 -16.71 -26.09 -0.32
N GLY A 33 -15.66 -25.98 0.49
CA GLY A 33 -14.53 -26.91 0.51
C GLY A 33 -13.48 -26.73 -0.59
N ILE A 34 -13.62 -25.71 -1.45
CA ILE A 34 -12.69 -25.39 -2.55
C ILE A 34 -12.00 -24.06 -2.23
N GLU A 35 -10.69 -23.97 -2.51
CA GLU A 35 -9.95 -22.72 -2.38
C GLU A 35 -10.59 -21.62 -3.20
N GLN A 36 -10.77 -20.45 -2.57
CA GLN A 36 -11.28 -19.26 -3.25
C GLN A 36 -10.22 -18.67 -4.18
N ALA A 37 -10.65 -18.12 -5.32
CA ALA A 37 -9.85 -17.19 -6.09
C ALA A 37 -9.91 -15.83 -5.40
N TYR A 38 -8.90 -15.53 -4.58
CA TYR A 38 -8.86 -14.35 -3.71
C TYR A 38 -8.09 -13.21 -4.36
N PHE A 39 -8.80 -12.15 -4.80
CA PHE A 39 -8.21 -10.99 -5.49
C PHE A 39 -8.32 -9.70 -4.66
N CYS A 40 -8.33 -9.80 -3.34
CA CYS A 40 -8.52 -8.67 -2.42
C CYS A 40 -7.25 -8.27 -1.67
N GLY A 41 -6.05 -8.61 -2.14
CA GLY A 41 -4.78 -8.21 -1.53
C GLY A 41 -4.60 -6.69 -1.41
N ASN A 42 -5.29 -5.93 -2.24
CA ASN A 42 -5.39 -4.48 -2.18
C ASN A 42 -6.28 -3.95 -1.03
N SER A 43 -7.02 -4.81 -0.34
CA SER A 43 -7.90 -4.47 0.79
C SER A 43 -7.44 -5.13 2.08
N LEU A 44 -7.25 -6.45 2.07
CA LEU A 44 -6.64 -7.25 3.14
C LEU A 44 -5.83 -8.38 2.51
N GLY A 45 -4.55 -8.49 2.84
CA GLY A 45 -3.72 -9.61 2.40
C GLY A 45 -4.06 -10.92 3.11
N LEU A 46 -3.68 -12.05 2.52
CA LEU A 46 -3.87 -13.37 3.11
C LEU A 46 -2.91 -13.59 4.29
N GLN A 47 -3.32 -14.44 5.23
CA GLN A 47 -2.51 -14.79 6.39
C GLN A 47 -1.31 -15.66 5.98
N PRO A 48 -0.06 -15.21 6.24
CA PRO A 48 1.10 -16.08 6.14
C PRO A 48 1.02 -17.23 7.16
N ARG A 49 1.41 -18.44 6.78
CA ARG A 49 1.38 -19.59 7.71
C ARG A 49 2.26 -19.40 8.93
N GLY A 50 3.40 -18.71 8.77
CA GLY A 50 4.30 -18.38 9.87
C GLY A 50 3.74 -17.38 10.88
N ALA A 51 2.69 -16.61 10.53
CA ALA A 51 2.17 -15.56 11.38
C ALA A 51 1.69 -16.07 12.76
N ARG A 52 0.99 -17.22 12.78
CA ARG A 52 0.52 -17.82 14.04
C ARG A 52 1.68 -18.15 14.98
N ALA A 53 2.70 -18.84 14.49
CA ALA A 53 3.85 -19.24 15.30
C ALA A 53 4.58 -18.03 15.90
N MET A 54 4.75 -16.95 15.13
CA MET A 54 5.40 -15.73 15.63
C MET A 54 4.56 -14.99 16.68
N VAL A 55 3.22 -15.03 16.58
CA VAL A 55 2.35 -14.49 17.62
C VAL A 55 2.39 -15.37 18.87
N GLU A 56 2.34 -16.68 18.71
CA GLU A 56 2.45 -17.65 19.82
C GLU A 56 3.79 -17.50 20.56
N GLU A 57 4.92 -17.30 19.83
CA GLU A 57 6.23 -16.99 20.45
C GLU A 57 6.16 -15.78 21.40
N VAL A 58 5.48 -14.71 20.99
CA VAL A 58 5.32 -13.51 21.84
C VAL A 58 4.44 -13.80 23.06
N LEU A 59 3.33 -14.55 22.88
CA LEU A 59 2.42 -14.91 23.95
C LEU A 59 3.10 -15.84 24.97
N ASP A 60 3.82 -16.85 24.51
CA ASP A 60 4.56 -17.80 25.35
C ASP A 60 5.67 -17.09 26.14
N LYS A 61 6.38 -16.18 25.48
CA LYS A 61 7.39 -15.34 26.13
C LYS A 61 6.75 -14.45 27.23
N TRP A 62 5.60 -13.86 26.94
CA TRP A 62 4.88 -13.05 27.92
C TRP A 62 4.46 -13.88 29.13
N ALA A 63 3.92 -15.09 28.92
CA ALA A 63 3.52 -15.98 29.99
C ALA A 63 4.71 -16.45 30.83
N ARG A 64 5.87 -16.67 30.22
CA ARG A 64 7.06 -17.20 30.91
C ARG A 64 7.90 -16.12 31.58
N ASP A 65 8.13 -15.02 30.91
CA ASP A 65 9.14 -14.02 31.24
C ASP A 65 8.53 -12.71 31.77
N ALA A 66 7.23 -12.46 31.57
CA ALA A 66 6.53 -11.24 31.99
C ALA A 66 7.33 -9.98 31.60
N VAL A 67 7.66 -9.08 32.54
CA VAL A 67 8.40 -7.84 32.28
C VAL A 67 9.82 -8.10 31.77
N GLU A 68 10.45 -9.20 32.18
CA GLU A 68 11.80 -9.56 31.72
C GLU A 68 11.85 -9.87 30.22
N GLY A 69 10.72 -10.18 29.58
CA GLY A 69 10.60 -10.34 28.14
C GLY A 69 11.08 -9.13 27.32
N HIS A 70 11.16 -7.96 27.94
CA HIS A 70 11.75 -6.77 27.32
C HIS A 70 13.25 -6.90 27.04
N PHE A 71 13.96 -7.73 27.83
CA PHE A 71 15.42 -7.80 27.81
C PHE A 71 15.96 -9.17 27.44
N LEU A 72 15.22 -10.23 27.71
CA LEU A 72 15.67 -11.61 27.50
C LEU A 72 15.63 -12.04 26.02
N GLU A 73 16.63 -12.78 25.60
CA GLU A 73 16.65 -13.49 24.31
C GLU A 73 15.72 -14.75 24.34
N PRO A 74 15.25 -15.24 23.18
CA PRO A 74 15.35 -14.64 21.87
C PRO A 74 14.35 -13.48 21.69
N ALA A 75 14.63 -12.59 20.75
CA ALA A 75 13.74 -11.49 20.34
C ALA A 75 13.27 -10.61 21.52
N PRO A 76 14.16 -9.89 22.20
CA PRO A 76 13.81 -8.98 23.29
C PRO A 76 12.86 -7.88 22.77
N TRP A 77 11.87 -7.46 23.59
CA TRP A 77 10.84 -6.54 23.14
C TRP A 77 11.32 -5.08 23.04
N MET A 78 12.39 -4.72 23.74
CA MET A 78 12.96 -3.37 23.62
C MET A 78 13.34 -3.02 22.17
N PRO A 79 14.17 -3.81 21.47
CA PRO A 79 14.52 -3.56 20.07
C PRO A 79 13.58 -4.27 19.08
N TYR A 80 12.41 -4.80 19.47
CA TYR A 80 11.61 -5.69 18.64
C TYR A 80 11.22 -5.07 17.28
N HIS A 81 10.95 -3.76 17.23
CA HIS A 81 10.67 -3.03 16.00
C HIS A 81 11.87 -3.00 15.03
N GLU A 82 13.08 -3.23 15.52
CA GLU A 82 14.28 -3.31 14.69
C GLU A 82 14.35 -4.61 13.89
N LEU A 83 13.67 -5.67 14.34
CA LEU A 83 13.61 -6.96 13.64
C LEU A 83 12.92 -6.86 12.27
N VAL A 84 12.06 -5.87 12.06
CA VAL A 84 11.37 -5.65 10.78
C VAL A 84 12.04 -4.58 9.91
N ARG A 85 13.00 -3.84 10.44
CA ARG A 85 13.59 -2.64 9.81
C ARG A 85 14.26 -2.94 8.48
N ALA A 86 15.17 -3.93 8.45
CA ALA A 86 15.91 -4.27 7.24
C ALA A 86 14.98 -4.76 6.12
N GLY A 87 14.06 -5.68 6.44
CA GLY A 87 13.10 -6.19 5.46
C GLY A 87 12.16 -5.10 4.94
N LEU A 88 11.74 -4.15 5.78
CA LEU A 88 10.95 -2.99 5.33
C LEU A 88 11.77 -2.08 4.41
N ALA A 89 13.01 -1.79 4.78
CA ALA A 89 13.90 -0.97 3.96
C ALA A 89 14.09 -1.58 2.56
N ASP A 90 14.30 -2.89 2.47
CA ASP A 90 14.44 -3.62 1.21
C ASP A 90 13.15 -3.51 0.36
N VAL A 91 11.95 -3.69 0.96
CA VAL A 91 10.67 -3.63 0.24
C VAL A 91 10.40 -2.25 -0.32
N VAL A 92 10.80 -1.17 0.38
CA VAL A 92 10.50 0.21 -0.05
C VAL A 92 11.68 0.92 -0.71
N GLY A 93 12.83 0.25 -0.86
CA GLY A 93 14.03 0.83 -1.47
C GLY A 93 14.57 2.01 -0.67
N ALA A 94 14.74 1.82 0.64
CA ALA A 94 15.20 2.81 1.59
C ALA A 94 16.45 2.33 2.36
N MET A 95 17.10 3.23 3.08
CA MET A 95 18.11 2.84 4.08
C MET A 95 17.41 2.41 5.38
N PRO A 96 17.97 1.46 6.14
CA PRO A 96 17.33 0.98 7.38
C PRO A 96 16.97 2.09 8.38
N ALA A 97 17.78 3.14 8.50
CA ALA A 97 17.50 4.26 9.39
C ALA A 97 16.36 5.18 8.94
N GLU A 98 15.90 5.04 7.69
CA GLU A 98 14.83 5.86 7.12
C GLU A 98 13.44 5.26 7.34
N VAL A 99 13.33 4.01 7.83
CA VAL A 99 12.05 3.31 7.97
C VAL A 99 11.78 2.91 9.41
N VAL A 100 10.50 3.00 9.79
CA VAL A 100 10.02 2.54 11.09
C VAL A 100 8.60 1.98 10.97
N ALA A 101 8.34 0.88 11.68
CA ALA A 101 6.98 0.36 11.86
C ALA A 101 6.39 0.94 13.15
N MET A 102 5.39 1.79 13.04
CA MET A 102 4.74 2.45 14.17
C MET A 102 3.28 2.78 13.86
N ASN A 103 2.45 2.90 14.88
CA ASN A 103 1.06 3.38 14.82
C ASN A 103 0.21 2.73 13.70
N SER A 104 -0.63 3.53 13.04
CA SER A 104 -1.40 3.21 11.84
C SER A 104 -1.13 4.26 10.76
N LEU A 105 -1.54 4.01 9.50
CA LEU A 105 -1.27 4.90 8.38
C LEU A 105 -1.70 6.35 8.67
N THR A 106 -2.97 6.57 9.01
CA THR A 106 -3.50 7.93 9.20
C THR A 106 -2.87 8.64 10.40
N ALA A 107 -2.55 7.90 11.49
CA ALA A 107 -1.80 8.47 12.61
C ALA A 107 -0.40 8.90 12.17
N ASN A 108 0.29 8.07 11.39
CA ASN A 108 1.60 8.40 10.83
C ASN A 108 1.51 9.62 9.88
N LEU A 109 0.48 9.68 9.03
CA LEU A 109 0.26 10.85 8.16
C LEU A 109 0.14 12.14 8.99
N HIS A 110 -0.65 12.15 10.07
CA HIS A 110 -0.75 13.31 10.95
C HIS A 110 0.58 13.68 11.58
N LEU A 111 1.39 12.70 12.04
CA LEU A 111 2.71 12.97 12.60
C LEU A 111 3.67 13.58 11.56
N MET A 112 3.63 13.07 10.34
CA MET A 112 4.41 13.63 9.22
C MET A 112 3.93 15.05 8.88
N MET A 113 2.63 15.29 8.85
CA MET A 113 2.08 16.63 8.62
C MET A 113 2.55 17.64 9.68
N VAL A 114 2.60 17.28 10.96
CA VAL A 114 3.14 18.15 12.02
C VAL A 114 4.57 18.58 11.72
N SER A 115 5.38 17.68 11.14
CA SER A 115 6.80 17.95 10.87
C SER A 115 7.06 18.63 9.52
N PHE A 116 6.30 18.26 8.49
CA PHE A 116 6.59 18.58 7.10
C PHE A 116 5.63 19.60 6.49
N TYR A 117 4.40 19.69 6.95
CA TYR A 117 3.47 20.75 6.55
C TYR A 117 3.63 21.94 7.51
N ARG A 118 4.44 22.92 7.10
CA ARG A 118 4.75 24.12 7.87
C ARG A 118 4.32 25.35 7.09
N PRO A 119 2.99 25.65 7.08
CA PRO A 119 2.47 26.76 6.29
C PRO A 119 2.97 28.10 6.78
N THR A 120 3.22 28.99 5.82
CA THR A 120 3.54 30.41 6.02
C THR A 120 2.46 31.27 5.35
N SER A 121 2.53 32.58 5.49
CA SER A 121 1.64 33.52 4.78
C SER A 121 1.75 33.42 3.25
N GLU A 122 2.92 32.97 2.74
CA GLU A 122 3.17 32.85 1.31
C GLU A 122 2.95 31.42 0.80
N ARG A 123 3.48 30.42 1.54
CA ARG A 123 3.51 29.01 1.12
C ARG A 123 2.70 28.17 2.11
N TYR A 124 1.47 27.84 1.74
CA TYR A 124 0.52 27.15 2.62
C TYR A 124 -0.32 26.10 1.89
N ALA A 125 -0.29 26.07 0.57
CA ALA A 125 -1.14 25.16 -0.18
C ALA A 125 -0.58 23.73 -0.18
N ILE A 126 -1.49 22.76 -0.21
CA ILE A 126 -1.23 21.33 -0.38
C ILE A 126 -1.82 20.92 -1.71
N LEU A 127 -1.00 20.32 -2.60
CA LEU A 127 -1.48 19.68 -3.82
C LEU A 127 -1.75 18.19 -3.55
N MET A 128 -2.94 17.73 -3.92
CA MET A 128 -3.36 16.32 -3.86
C MET A 128 -4.21 15.96 -5.07
N GLU A 129 -4.45 14.67 -5.29
CA GLU A 129 -5.40 14.23 -6.32
C GLU A 129 -6.85 14.48 -5.88
N ALA A 130 -7.72 14.85 -6.81
CA ALA A 130 -9.16 14.80 -6.60
C ALA A 130 -9.62 13.33 -6.52
N GLY A 131 -10.55 13.04 -5.60
CA GLY A 131 -10.97 11.66 -5.34
C GLY A 131 -9.92 10.80 -4.63
N ALA A 132 -9.01 11.40 -3.89
CA ALA A 132 -8.11 10.71 -2.95
C ALA A 132 -8.90 9.83 -1.97
N PHE A 133 -8.23 8.85 -1.37
CA PHE A 133 -8.89 8.05 -0.35
C PHE A 133 -9.41 8.96 0.78
N PRO A 134 -10.67 8.79 1.23
CA PRO A 134 -11.31 9.75 2.13
C PRO A 134 -10.50 10.07 3.40
N SER A 135 -9.75 9.08 3.93
CA SER A 135 -8.91 9.27 5.11
C SER A 135 -7.83 10.33 4.90
N ASP A 136 -7.20 10.36 3.71
CA ASP A 136 -6.14 11.33 3.41
C ASP A 136 -6.73 12.73 3.27
N ARG A 137 -7.81 12.86 2.50
CA ARG A 137 -8.48 14.14 2.36
C ARG A 137 -8.93 14.70 3.72
N HIS A 138 -9.52 13.85 4.58
CA HIS A 138 -9.92 14.27 5.93
C HIS A 138 -8.72 14.65 6.80
N ALA A 139 -7.61 13.90 6.70
CA ALA A 139 -6.39 14.24 7.45
C ALA A 139 -5.82 15.58 7.00
N LEU A 140 -5.71 15.82 5.69
CA LEU A 140 -5.20 17.07 5.15
C LEU A 140 -6.11 18.26 5.51
N GLU A 141 -7.43 18.10 5.34
CA GLU A 141 -8.40 19.13 5.71
C GLU A 141 -8.30 19.50 7.20
N SER A 142 -8.18 18.50 8.08
CA SER A 142 -8.05 18.74 9.51
C SER A 142 -6.75 19.45 9.88
N GLN A 143 -5.65 19.13 9.21
CA GLN A 143 -4.34 19.80 9.40
C GLN A 143 -4.39 21.26 8.92
N VAL A 144 -4.99 21.51 7.76
CA VAL A 144 -5.20 22.88 7.26
C VAL A 144 -5.99 23.72 8.26
N ARG A 145 -7.11 23.19 8.77
CA ARG A 145 -7.92 23.85 9.81
C ARG A 145 -7.17 24.05 11.13
N PHE A 146 -6.34 23.07 11.52
CA PHE A 146 -5.51 23.16 12.72
C PHE A 146 -4.53 24.34 12.65
N HIS A 147 -4.05 24.67 11.44
CA HIS A 147 -3.20 25.84 11.20
C HIS A 147 -4.00 27.15 11.00
N GLY A 148 -5.33 27.13 11.17
CA GLY A 148 -6.19 28.31 11.02
C GLY A 148 -6.44 28.75 9.58
N LEU A 149 -6.17 27.86 8.60
CA LEU A 149 -6.34 28.11 7.19
C LEU A 149 -7.70 27.58 6.69
N ASP A 150 -8.20 28.15 5.58
CA ASP A 150 -9.39 27.65 4.89
C ASP A 150 -9.02 26.50 3.93
N PRO A 151 -9.60 25.30 4.11
CA PRO A 151 -9.36 24.21 3.18
C PRO A 151 -9.75 24.52 1.72
N ALA A 152 -10.74 25.38 1.49
CA ALA A 152 -11.16 25.76 0.14
C ALA A 152 -10.06 26.55 -0.62
N ASP A 153 -9.18 27.23 0.09
CA ASP A 153 -8.04 27.93 -0.49
C ASP A 153 -6.74 27.10 -0.43
N ALA A 154 -6.52 26.39 0.68
CA ALA A 154 -5.26 25.72 0.92
C ALA A 154 -5.15 24.32 0.27
N LEU A 155 -6.27 23.62 -0.02
CA LEU A 155 -6.24 22.33 -0.71
C LEU A 155 -6.43 22.53 -2.21
N ILE A 156 -5.46 22.08 -3.00
CA ILE A 156 -5.51 22.03 -4.46
C ILE A 156 -5.78 20.58 -4.84
N GLU A 157 -7.02 20.28 -5.20
CA GLU A 157 -7.43 18.94 -5.66
C GLU A 157 -7.33 18.89 -7.19
N LEU A 158 -6.38 18.11 -7.72
CA LEU A 158 -6.17 17.96 -9.17
C LEU A 158 -7.12 16.93 -9.75
N GLU A 159 -8.04 17.39 -10.60
CA GLU A 159 -8.99 16.53 -11.29
C GLU A 159 -8.34 15.64 -12.35
N PRO A 160 -8.86 14.42 -12.60
CA PRO A 160 -8.46 13.58 -13.71
C PRO A 160 -8.57 14.32 -15.05
N ASP A 161 -7.54 14.20 -15.88
CA ASP A 161 -7.49 14.84 -17.21
C ASP A 161 -7.59 13.83 -18.38
N GLU A 162 -7.60 12.51 -18.08
CA GLU A 162 -7.72 11.45 -19.06
C GLU A 162 -9.15 10.84 -19.08
N PRO A 163 -9.64 10.36 -20.24
CA PRO A 163 -10.99 9.82 -20.39
C PRO A 163 -11.32 8.61 -19.50
N ASP A 164 -10.31 7.86 -19.08
CA ASP A 164 -10.45 6.71 -18.19
C ASP A 164 -10.51 7.10 -16.70
N GLY A 165 -10.39 8.41 -16.40
CA GLY A 165 -10.40 8.95 -15.04
C GLY A 165 -9.03 8.87 -14.37
N THR A 166 -7.95 8.74 -15.14
CA THR A 166 -6.57 8.82 -14.65
C THR A 166 -6.01 10.24 -14.77
N ILE A 167 -4.88 10.50 -14.10
CA ILE A 167 -4.20 11.79 -14.08
C ILE A 167 -2.87 11.63 -14.81
N SER A 168 -2.62 12.48 -15.83
CA SER A 168 -1.35 12.48 -16.54
C SER A 168 -0.24 13.14 -15.73
N MET A 169 1.02 12.70 -15.93
CA MET A 169 2.18 13.36 -15.32
C MET A 169 2.29 14.82 -15.77
N ALA A 170 1.89 15.13 -17.00
CA ALA A 170 1.87 16.50 -17.50
C ALA A 170 0.85 17.39 -16.76
N ALA A 171 -0.29 16.84 -16.32
CA ALA A 171 -1.25 17.57 -15.48
C ALA A 171 -0.68 17.85 -14.09
N ILE A 172 -0.01 16.86 -13.49
CA ILE A 172 0.67 17.01 -12.20
C ILE A 172 1.74 18.11 -12.28
N GLU A 173 2.61 18.06 -13.29
CA GLU A 173 3.63 19.07 -13.51
C GLU A 173 3.03 20.48 -13.66
N ARG A 174 2.00 20.64 -14.52
CA ARG A 174 1.31 21.92 -14.66
C ARG A 174 0.73 22.44 -13.34
N ALA A 175 0.10 21.57 -12.56
CA ALA A 175 -0.48 21.96 -11.26
C ALA A 175 0.60 22.41 -10.27
N ILE A 176 1.74 21.71 -10.20
CA ILE A 176 2.87 22.09 -9.35
C ILE A 176 3.45 23.45 -9.80
N VAL A 177 3.70 23.65 -11.10
CA VAL A 177 4.24 24.89 -11.63
C VAL A 177 3.28 26.08 -11.38
N GLN A 178 1.99 25.89 -11.63
CA GLN A 178 0.98 26.95 -11.45
C GLN A 178 0.80 27.34 -9.98
N SER A 179 0.99 26.41 -9.05
CA SER A 179 0.84 26.66 -7.63
C SER A 179 2.18 26.95 -6.91
N ALA A 180 3.31 26.94 -7.62
CA ALA A 180 4.66 26.98 -7.05
C ALA A 180 4.88 28.11 -6.01
N SER A 181 4.31 29.28 -6.22
CA SER A 181 4.48 30.43 -5.29
C SER A 181 3.82 30.19 -3.92
N ARG A 182 2.75 29.39 -3.85
CA ARG A 182 2.02 29.14 -2.60
C ARG A 182 2.08 27.66 -2.14
N LEU A 183 2.72 26.77 -2.92
CA LEU A 183 2.78 25.34 -2.64
C LEU A 183 3.75 25.04 -1.48
N ALA A 184 3.26 24.44 -0.41
CA ALA A 184 4.05 23.99 0.74
C ALA A 184 4.32 22.48 0.69
N LEU A 185 3.35 21.70 0.22
CA LEU A 185 3.40 20.23 0.22
C LEU A 185 2.70 19.66 -1.02
N VAL A 186 3.30 18.65 -1.61
CA VAL A 186 2.62 17.69 -2.50
C VAL A 186 2.41 16.41 -1.72
N LEU A 187 1.15 16.02 -1.47
CA LEU A 187 0.82 14.69 -0.94
C LEU A 187 0.17 13.87 -2.04
N TRP A 188 0.84 12.78 -2.45
CA TRP A 188 0.40 11.99 -3.59
C TRP A 188 0.36 10.50 -3.27
N PRO A 189 -0.60 9.71 -3.81
CA PRO A 189 -0.59 8.27 -3.62
C PRO A 189 0.48 7.60 -4.49
N GLY A 190 1.02 6.48 -4.03
CA GLY A 190 1.86 5.64 -4.89
C GLY A 190 1.05 4.92 -5.96
N ILE A 191 -0.15 4.49 -5.60
CA ILE A 191 -1.17 3.91 -6.51
C ILE A 191 -2.52 4.47 -6.10
N GLN A 192 -3.28 4.99 -7.07
CA GLN A 192 -4.65 5.43 -6.87
C GLN A 192 -5.56 4.24 -6.56
N TYR A 193 -6.24 4.28 -5.43
CA TYR A 193 -6.96 3.12 -4.88
C TYR A 193 -8.13 2.63 -5.75
N ARG A 194 -8.79 3.54 -6.49
CA ARG A 194 -9.98 3.23 -7.30
C ARG A 194 -9.60 2.82 -8.72
N THR A 195 -8.72 3.55 -9.38
CA THR A 195 -8.31 3.30 -10.77
C THR A 195 -7.21 2.24 -10.89
N GLY A 196 -6.39 2.06 -9.86
CA GLY A 196 -5.19 1.22 -9.92
C GLY A 196 -4.01 1.87 -10.65
N GLN A 197 -4.12 3.16 -11.00
CA GLN A 197 -3.03 3.93 -11.62
C GLN A 197 -1.85 4.05 -10.67
N ALA A 198 -0.65 3.68 -11.11
CA ALA A 198 0.61 3.93 -10.43
C ALA A 198 1.25 5.21 -10.97
N PHE A 199 1.93 5.94 -10.09
CA PHE A 199 2.58 7.21 -10.38
C PHE A 199 4.09 7.11 -10.32
N ASP A 200 4.79 7.99 -11.06
CA ASP A 200 6.24 8.16 -11.00
C ASP A 200 6.61 9.04 -9.80
N LEU A 201 6.84 8.40 -8.65
CA LEU A 201 7.11 9.09 -7.39
C LEU A 201 8.41 9.90 -7.43
N PRO A 202 9.54 9.39 -7.98
CA PRO A 202 10.75 10.18 -8.16
C PRO A 202 10.53 11.45 -8.97
N GLU A 203 9.76 11.39 -10.05
CA GLU A 203 9.47 12.57 -10.86
C GLU A 203 8.58 13.58 -10.11
N ILE A 204 7.56 13.10 -9.37
CA ILE A 204 6.72 13.96 -8.54
C ILE A 204 7.55 14.64 -7.44
N ALA A 205 8.47 13.91 -6.79
CA ALA A 205 9.37 14.48 -5.78
C ALA A 205 10.27 15.56 -6.38
N ARG A 206 10.88 15.28 -7.54
CA ARG A 206 11.72 16.25 -8.25
C ARG A 206 10.95 17.54 -8.62
N LEU A 207 9.74 17.41 -9.11
CA LEU A 207 8.87 18.54 -9.46
C LEU A 207 8.48 19.35 -8.21
N ALA A 208 8.09 18.67 -7.12
CA ALA A 208 7.76 19.32 -5.85
C ALA A 208 8.95 20.12 -5.31
N HIS A 209 10.14 19.52 -5.29
CA HIS A 209 11.38 20.19 -4.83
C HIS A 209 11.76 21.36 -5.74
N SER A 210 11.59 21.24 -7.06
CA SER A 210 11.84 22.35 -8.00
C SER A 210 10.94 23.56 -7.71
N ALA A 211 9.74 23.32 -7.19
CA ALA A 211 8.81 24.34 -6.73
C ALA A 211 9.09 24.79 -5.27
N GLY A 212 10.08 24.21 -4.59
CA GLY A 212 10.40 24.46 -3.18
C GLY A 212 9.38 23.89 -2.20
N ALA A 213 8.60 22.89 -2.61
CA ALA A 213 7.62 22.18 -1.80
C ALA A 213 8.18 20.86 -1.26
N ILE A 214 7.60 20.35 -0.19
CA ILE A 214 7.85 19.03 0.37
C ILE A 214 7.13 17.97 -0.49
N ALA A 215 7.74 16.80 -0.67
CA ALA A 215 7.16 15.64 -1.34
C ALA A 215 6.83 14.53 -0.33
N GLY A 216 5.54 14.34 -0.03
CA GLY A 216 5.02 13.29 0.82
C GLY A 216 4.17 12.28 0.05
N PHE A 217 4.16 11.00 0.47
CA PHE A 217 3.44 9.96 -0.25
C PHE A 217 2.61 9.06 0.68
N ASP A 218 1.35 8.77 0.26
CA ASP A 218 0.60 7.62 0.76
C ASP A 218 0.89 6.39 -0.12
N LEU A 219 1.49 5.38 0.48
CA LEU A 219 1.91 4.18 -0.21
C LEU A 219 1.07 2.95 0.15
N ALA A 220 -0.14 3.15 0.68
CA ALA A 220 -1.03 2.07 1.12
C ALA A 220 -1.27 0.97 0.07
N HIS A 221 -1.28 1.33 -1.22
CA HIS A 221 -1.46 0.40 -2.33
C HIS A 221 -0.15 0.08 -3.09
N ALA A 222 0.95 0.74 -2.75
CA ALA A 222 2.23 0.59 -3.46
C ALA A 222 3.21 -0.35 -2.75
N VAL A 223 3.30 -0.27 -1.41
CA VAL A 223 4.21 -1.12 -0.62
C VAL A 223 3.80 -2.59 -0.73
N GLY A 224 4.77 -3.44 -1.06
CA GLY A 224 4.55 -4.87 -1.34
C GLY A 224 3.90 -5.18 -2.70
N ASN A 225 3.64 -4.17 -3.52
CA ASN A 225 3.00 -4.27 -4.84
C ASN A 225 3.92 -3.79 -5.98
N LEU A 226 4.65 -2.71 -5.76
CA LEU A 226 5.61 -2.16 -6.71
C LEU A 226 7.02 -2.13 -6.12
N PRO A 227 8.07 -2.34 -6.92
CA PRO A 227 9.41 -1.96 -6.54
C PRO A 227 9.48 -0.45 -6.31
N LEU A 228 9.78 -0.04 -5.09
CA LEU A 228 9.92 1.34 -4.69
C LEU A 228 11.40 1.72 -4.56
N ARG A 229 11.69 3.02 -4.61
CA ARG A 229 13.04 3.59 -4.45
C ARG A 229 12.94 4.87 -3.63
N LEU A 230 12.45 4.77 -2.39
CA LEU A 230 12.15 5.97 -1.60
C LEU A 230 13.38 6.81 -1.31
N HIS A 231 14.52 6.18 -0.98
CA HIS A 231 15.80 6.89 -0.80
C HIS A 231 16.26 7.54 -2.11
N GLY A 232 16.50 6.74 -3.15
CA GLY A 232 16.98 7.25 -4.44
C GLY A 232 15.97 8.06 -5.24
N GLY A 233 14.69 7.98 -4.91
CA GLY A 233 13.60 8.75 -5.49
C GLY A 233 13.33 10.07 -4.76
N ASP A 234 14.12 10.36 -3.74
CA ASP A 234 14.19 11.66 -3.06
C ASP A 234 12.87 12.10 -2.39
N ALA A 235 12.01 11.14 -1.97
CA ALA A 235 10.83 11.42 -1.16
C ALA A 235 11.24 12.07 0.19
N ASP A 236 10.49 13.05 0.69
CA ASP A 236 10.75 13.60 2.02
C ASP A 236 10.22 12.68 3.12
N PHE A 237 9.00 12.21 2.95
CA PHE A 237 8.38 11.21 3.82
C PHE A 237 7.38 10.35 3.05
N ALA A 238 7.08 9.17 3.60
CA ALA A 238 6.00 8.34 3.12
C ALA A 238 5.35 7.57 4.27
N VAL A 239 4.07 7.21 4.11
CA VAL A 239 3.30 6.45 5.08
C VAL A 239 2.53 5.33 4.39
N TRP A 240 2.35 4.19 5.09
CA TRP A 240 1.57 3.07 4.55
C TRP A 240 0.99 2.18 5.64
N CYS A 241 0.10 1.27 5.25
CA CYS A 241 -0.41 0.20 6.10
C CYS A 241 0.18 -1.16 5.68
N HIS A 242 0.36 -2.08 6.61
CA HIS A 242 0.91 -3.41 6.34
C HIS A 242 -0.16 -4.51 6.15
N TYR A 243 -1.45 -4.22 6.35
CA TYR A 243 -2.50 -5.23 6.25
C TYR A 243 -2.93 -5.56 4.81
N LYS A 244 -2.54 -4.74 3.81
CA LYS A 244 -2.86 -4.97 2.39
C LYS A 244 -1.85 -5.95 1.76
N TYR A 245 -1.12 -5.54 0.72
CA TYR A 245 -0.16 -6.39 0.02
C TYR A 245 0.97 -6.92 0.89
N MET A 246 1.25 -6.27 2.03
CA MET A 246 2.22 -6.75 3.01
C MET A 246 1.70 -7.89 3.92
N ASN A 247 0.44 -8.29 3.82
CA ASN A 247 -0.12 -9.49 4.46
C ASN A 247 0.09 -9.59 6.00
N ALA A 248 0.21 -8.46 6.69
CA ALA A 248 0.50 -8.46 8.14
C ALA A 248 -0.75 -8.60 9.03
N GLY A 249 -1.92 -8.85 8.43
CA GLY A 249 -3.17 -9.13 9.14
C GLY A 249 -4.01 -7.89 9.48
N PRO A 250 -5.25 -8.10 9.94
CA PRO A 250 -6.18 -7.03 10.28
C PRO A 250 -5.65 -6.22 11.48
N GLY A 251 -5.72 -4.88 11.35
CA GLY A 251 -5.22 -3.98 12.40
C GLY A 251 -3.69 -3.94 12.53
N ALA A 252 -2.96 -4.42 11.53
CA ALA A 252 -1.49 -4.39 11.52
C ALA A 252 -0.93 -2.98 11.73
N VAL A 253 0.22 -2.91 12.38
CA VAL A 253 1.01 -1.68 12.53
C VAL A 253 1.25 -1.02 11.17
N GLY A 254 1.28 0.32 11.12
CA GLY A 254 1.66 1.08 9.93
C GLY A 254 3.16 1.18 9.75
N GLY A 255 3.57 1.64 8.58
CA GLY A 255 4.96 1.98 8.28
C GLY A 255 5.12 3.47 7.99
N CYS A 256 6.31 3.96 8.23
CA CYS A 256 6.69 5.33 7.94
C CYS A 256 8.12 5.37 7.41
N PHE A 257 8.35 6.23 6.42
CA PHE A 257 9.65 6.58 5.87
C PHE A 257 9.92 8.06 6.11
N VAL A 258 11.13 8.38 6.52
CA VAL A 258 11.66 9.76 6.60
C VAL A 258 13.06 9.74 6.01
N HIS A 259 13.28 10.52 4.94
CA HIS A 259 14.57 10.58 4.26
C HIS A 259 15.71 10.98 5.18
N GLU A 260 16.90 10.40 5.00
CA GLU A 260 18.07 10.64 5.84
C GLU A 260 18.49 12.11 5.95
N ARG A 261 18.23 12.93 4.91
CA ARG A 261 18.48 14.39 4.97
C ARG A 261 17.75 15.10 6.12
N HIS A 262 16.67 14.47 6.64
CA HIS A 262 15.90 14.95 7.77
C HIS A 262 16.28 14.29 9.11
N ALA A 263 17.18 13.31 9.10
CA ALA A 263 17.51 12.47 10.26
C ALA A 263 17.99 13.28 11.49
N ARG A 264 18.63 14.43 11.27
CA ARG A 264 19.20 15.28 12.31
C ARG A 264 18.66 16.71 12.29
N THR A 265 17.57 16.97 11.54
CA THR A 265 16.98 18.31 11.46
C THR A 265 16.10 18.57 12.68
N GLU A 266 16.11 19.81 13.17
CA GLU A 266 15.21 20.29 14.24
C GLU A 266 13.80 20.59 13.67
N ARG A 267 13.14 19.57 13.10
CA ARG A 267 11.76 19.73 12.70
C ARG A 267 10.83 19.62 13.90
N PRO A 268 9.80 20.47 14.00
CA PRO A 268 8.74 20.26 14.99
C PRO A 268 8.17 18.86 14.88
N ARG A 269 7.94 18.20 16.01
CA ARG A 269 7.34 16.87 16.08
C ARG A 269 6.57 16.71 17.38
N PHE A 270 5.59 15.84 17.38
CA PHE A 270 5.08 15.35 18.64
C PHE A 270 6.09 14.38 19.21
N ALA A 271 6.56 14.68 20.43
CA ALA A 271 7.58 13.89 21.08
C ALA A 271 6.95 12.81 21.95
N GLY A 272 7.57 11.63 21.94
CA GLY A 272 7.19 10.52 22.82
C GLY A 272 8.44 9.84 23.37
N TRP A 273 8.28 9.11 24.45
CA TRP A 273 9.39 8.47 25.12
C TRP A 273 10.19 7.53 24.21
N TRP A 274 9.50 6.83 23.28
CA TRP A 274 10.18 5.86 22.43
C TRP A 274 11.04 6.50 21.34
N GLY A 275 10.68 7.69 20.89
CA GLY A 275 11.50 8.48 19.96
C GLY A 275 12.72 9.13 20.58
N HIS A 276 12.85 9.12 21.92
CA HIS A 276 14.02 9.64 22.61
C HIS A 276 15.23 8.72 22.40
N ASP A 277 16.43 9.29 22.43
CA ASP A 277 17.71 8.59 22.30
C ASP A 277 17.78 7.39 23.24
N GLN A 278 18.05 6.21 22.66
CA GLN A 278 18.08 4.94 23.36
C GLN A 278 19.12 4.91 24.50
N ALA A 279 20.28 5.57 24.32
CA ALA A 279 21.36 5.60 25.32
C ALA A 279 20.98 6.37 26.59
N THR A 280 20.08 7.33 26.48
CA THR A 280 19.70 8.23 27.58
C THR A 280 18.24 8.06 28.02
N ARG A 281 17.44 7.27 27.30
CA ARG A 281 16.01 7.06 27.53
C ARG A 281 15.68 6.74 29.00
N PHE A 282 16.44 5.84 29.61
CA PHE A 282 16.22 5.40 31.00
C PHE A 282 16.81 6.34 32.06
N GLN A 283 17.50 7.40 31.67
CA GLN A 283 17.94 8.42 32.62
C GLN A 283 16.79 9.33 33.08
N MET A 284 15.63 9.24 32.44
CA MET A 284 14.41 9.99 32.75
C MET A 284 14.62 11.50 32.83
N GLY A 285 15.54 12.04 32.03
CA GLY A 285 15.82 13.48 31.95
C GLY A 285 14.64 14.26 31.37
N PRO A 286 14.52 15.57 31.67
CA PRO A 286 13.41 16.41 31.19
C PRO A 286 13.52 16.82 29.72
N ALA A 287 14.70 16.73 29.11
CA ALA A 287 14.92 17.16 27.74
C ALA A 287 14.71 16.01 26.76
N PHE A 288 13.95 16.27 25.69
CA PHE A 288 13.78 15.34 24.61
C PHE A 288 14.95 15.45 23.61
N ALA A 289 15.66 14.36 23.42
CA ALA A 289 16.70 14.20 22.40
C ALA A 289 16.26 13.13 21.41
N PRO A 290 15.82 13.47 20.16
CA PRO A 290 15.31 12.49 19.25
C PRO A 290 16.38 11.52 18.76
N THR A 291 16.05 10.23 18.68
CA THR A 291 16.87 9.26 17.96
C THR A 291 17.01 9.72 16.50
N PRO A 292 18.22 9.71 15.91
CA PRO A 292 18.41 10.03 14.50
C PRO A 292 17.64 9.11 13.57
N GLY A 293 17.14 9.63 12.45
CA GLY A 293 16.35 8.86 11.49
C GLY A 293 14.87 8.76 11.84
N ALA A 294 14.16 7.84 11.17
CA ALA A 294 12.71 7.67 11.32
C ALA A 294 12.29 7.29 12.74
N ASP A 295 13.14 6.61 13.49
CA ASP A 295 12.88 6.24 14.89
C ASP A 295 12.58 7.42 15.80
N GLY A 296 13.12 8.60 15.52
CA GLY A 296 12.86 9.83 16.28
C GLY A 296 11.42 10.33 16.21
N TRP A 297 10.56 9.73 15.38
CA TRP A 297 9.13 10.03 15.28
C TRP A 297 8.24 9.04 16.05
N GLN A 298 8.82 8.00 16.66
CA GLN A 298 8.07 7.07 17.50
C GLN A 298 7.58 7.77 18.79
N LEU A 299 6.35 7.45 19.20
CA LEU A 299 5.74 8.01 20.42
C LEU A 299 5.84 7.06 21.60
N SER A 300 5.25 5.89 21.45
CA SER A 300 5.13 4.88 22.49
C SER A 300 5.90 3.61 22.14
N ASN A 301 5.93 2.68 23.08
CA ASN A 301 6.51 1.36 22.89
C ASN A 301 5.99 0.70 21.61
N PRO A 302 6.82 -0.08 20.91
CA PRO A 302 6.40 -0.81 19.72
C PRO A 302 5.24 -1.77 20.03
N PRO A 303 4.27 -1.91 19.12
CA PRO A 303 3.15 -2.85 19.29
C PRO A 303 3.59 -4.28 18.96
N ILE A 304 4.23 -4.97 19.91
CA ILE A 304 4.92 -6.27 19.72
C ILE A 304 4.03 -7.29 19.01
N LEU A 305 2.79 -7.50 19.51
CA LEU A 305 1.85 -8.47 18.92
C LEU A 305 1.47 -8.12 17.47
N ALA A 306 1.40 -6.83 17.12
CA ALA A 306 1.10 -6.41 15.74
C ALA A 306 2.32 -6.47 14.81
N LEU A 307 3.54 -6.45 15.38
CA LEU A 307 4.78 -6.61 14.63
C LEU A 307 5.09 -8.08 14.29
N ALA A 308 4.63 -9.03 15.10
CA ALA A 308 4.91 -10.44 14.91
C ALA A 308 4.40 -10.98 13.55
N PRO A 309 3.16 -10.75 13.10
CA PRO A 309 2.71 -11.15 11.76
C PRO A 309 3.47 -10.45 10.62
N LEU A 310 3.90 -9.21 10.84
CA LEU A 310 4.69 -8.47 9.85
C LEU A 310 6.07 -9.15 9.64
N ARG A 311 6.72 -9.64 10.69
CA ARG A 311 7.96 -10.44 10.56
C ARG A 311 7.75 -11.64 9.67
N ALA A 312 6.69 -12.43 9.92
CA ALA A 312 6.37 -13.60 9.09
C ALA A 312 6.15 -13.25 7.62
N SER A 313 5.50 -12.12 7.35
CA SER A 313 5.33 -11.64 5.98
C SER A 313 6.65 -11.23 5.34
N LEU A 314 7.49 -10.48 6.05
CA LEU A 314 8.80 -10.05 5.54
C LEU A 314 9.73 -11.22 5.21
N ASP A 315 9.65 -12.33 5.96
CA ASP A 315 10.40 -13.56 5.62
C ASP A 315 9.96 -14.12 4.25
N VAL A 316 8.69 -14.02 3.89
CA VAL A 316 8.20 -14.42 2.56
C VAL A 316 8.68 -13.45 1.49
N PHE A 317 8.61 -12.13 1.75
CA PHE A 317 9.12 -11.11 0.83
C PHE A 317 10.63 -11.25 0.57
N ALA A 318 11.42 -11.52 1.61
CA ALA A 318 12.87 -11.74 1.47
C ALA A 318 13.21 -12.93 0.57
N ARG A 319 12.42 -14.02 0.62
CA ARG A 319 12.59 -15.17 -0.26
C ARG A 319 12.15 -14.91 -1.70
N ALA A 320 11.13 -14.07 -1.87
CA ALA A 320 10.57 -13.74 -3.18
C ALA A 320 11.41 -12.71 -3.94
N GLY A 321 11.76 -11.62 -3.28
CA GLY A 321 12.32 -10.40 -3.87
C GLY A 321 11.30 -9.59 -4.66
N MET A 322 11.35 -8.26 -4.51
CA MET A 322 10.36 -7.36 -5.14
C MET A 322 10.39 -7.41 -6.68
N ASP A 323 11.55 -7.58 -7.30
CA ASP A 323 11.67 -7.65 -8.77
C ASP A 323 10.99 -8.91 -9.34
N ALA A 324 11.15 -10.06 -8.71
CA ALA A 324 10.49 -11.30 -9.12
C ALA A 324 8.97 -11.24 -8.91
N LEU A 325 8.52 -10.67 -7.78
CA LEU A 325 7.11 -10.39 -7.53
C LEU A 325 6.54 -9.46 -8.59
N ARG A 326 7.25 -8.40 -8.95
CA ARG A 326 6.84 -7.47 -10.01
C ARG A 326 6.73 -8.17 -11.37
N ALA A 327 7.71 -8.98 -11.73
CA ALA A 327 7.68 -9.73 -12.99
C ALA A 327 6.46 -10.67 -13.06
N LYS A 328 6.13 -11.38 -11.98
CA LYS A 328 4.92 -12.22 -11.90
C LYS A 328 3.64 -11.38 -11.96
N SER A 329 3.58 -10.26 -11.24
CA SER A 329 2.44 -9.33 -11.27
C SER A 329 2.12 -8.84 -12.70
N ILE A 330 3.16 -8.50 -13.48
CA ILE A 330 3.00 -8.09 -14.88
C ILE A 330 2.43 -9.24 -15.72
N ARG A 331 2.90 -10.48 -15.54
CA ARG A 331 2.37 -11.64 -16.26
C ARG A 331 0.90 -11.90 -15.91
N LEU A 332 0.55 -11.92 -14.62
CA LEU A 332 -0.82 -12.18 -14.16
C LEU A 332 -1.80 -11.09 -14.63
N THR A 333 -1.43 -9.81 -14.51
CA THR A 333 -2.28 -8.70 -14.95
C THR A 333 -2.37 -8.60 -16.46
N GLY A 334 -1.29 -8.92 -17.18
CA GLY A 334 -1.30 -9.02 -18.64
C GLY A 334 -2.19 -10.14 -19.14
N TYR A 335 -2.15 -11.31 -18.50
CA TYR A 335 -3.02 -12.43 -18.81
C TYR A 335 -4.49 -12.09 -18.54
N LEU A 336 -4.80 -11.49 -17.38
CA LEU A 336 -6.16 -11.03 -17.06
C LEU A 336 -6.66 -10.01 -18.10
N GLU A 337 -5.85 -9.02 -18.45
CA GLU A 337 -6.20 -8.01 -19.45
C GLU A 337 -6.49 -8.64 -20.81
N SER A 338 -5.62 -9.55 -21.28
CA SER A 338 -5.79 -10.22 -22.57
C SER A 338 -7.10 -11.01 -22.62
N LEU A 339 -7.40 -11.79 -21.58
CA LEU A 339 -8.64 -12.57 -21.49
C LEU A 339 -9.88 -11.67 -21.44
N ILE A 340 -9.84 -10.56 -20.68
CA ILE A 340 -10.96 -9.60 -20.65
C ILE A 340 -11.19 -9.02 -22.03
N ARG A 341 -10.15 -8.56 -22.72
CA ARG A 341 -10.29 -7.94 -24.04
C ARG A 341 -10.79 -8.90 -25.11
N GLU A 342 -10.34 -10.15 -25.09
CA GLU A 342 -10.75 -11.16 -26.08
C GLU A 342 -12.16 -11.70 -25.84
N ARG A 343 -12.58 -11.83 -24.58
CA ARG A 343 -13.78 -12.61 -24.20
C ARG A 343 -14.89 -11.77 -23.59
N LEU A 344 -14.55 -10.66 -22.95
CA LEU A 344 -15.45 -9.90 -22.10
C LEU A 344 -15.48 -8.40 -22.44
N GLY A 345 -14.89 -7.97 -23.56
CA GLY A 345 -14.76 -6.56 -23.91
C GLY A 345 -16.09 -5.82 -24.08
N ASP A 346 -17.17 -6.54 -24.36
CA ASP A 346 -18.55 -6.05 -24.41
C ASP A 346 -19.21 -5.96 -23.02
N THR A 347 -18.64 -6.64 -22.03
CA THR A 347 -19.19 -6.78 -20.67
C THR A 347 -18.39 -5.96 -19.65
N LEU A 348 -17.06 -5.94 -19.78
CA LEU A 348 -16.14 -5.28 -18.85
C LEU A 348 -15.28 -4.23 -19.54
N GLN A 349 -15.25 -3.03 -18.97
CA GLN A 349 -14.30 -1.98 -19.30
C GLN A 349 -13.21 -1.95 -18.24
N ILE A 350 -11.95 -2.03 -18.67
CA ILE A 350 -10.79 -1.84 -17.78
C ILE A 350 -10.54 -0.34 -17.65
N VAL A 351 -10.55 0.16 -16.40
CA VAL A 351 -10.26 1.56 -16.04
C VAL A 351 -8.76 1.77 -15.81
N THR A 352 -8.08 0.74 -15.27
CA THR A 352 -6.66 0.79 -14.97
C THR A 352 -5.82 0.98 -16.24
N PRO A 353 -4.76 1.82 -16.21
CA PRO A 353 -3.86 2.00 -17.34
C PRO A 353 -3.30 0.68 -17.89
N ARG A 354 -3.14 0.65 -19.22
CA ARG A 354 -2.66 -0.55 -19.90
C ARG A 354 -1.17 -0.81 -19.67
N GLU A 355 -0.40 0.28 -19.64
CA GLU A 355 1.06 0.21 -19.51
C GLU A 355 1.45 -0.39 -18.17
N PRO A 356 2.26 -1.47 -18.15
CA PRO A 356 2.66 -2.10 -16.89
C PRO A 356 3.30 -1.13 -15.89
N GLN A 357 4.05 -0.13 -16.37
CA GLN A 357 4.71 0.87 -15.53
C GLN A 357 3.72 1.80 -14.83
N ARG A 358 2.51 1.95 -15.38
CA ARG A 358 1.44 2.80 -14.84
C ARG A 358 0.41 2.04 -14.01
N ARG A 359 0.69 0.80 -13.59
CA ARG A 359 -0.21 0.00 -12.73
C ARG A 359 0.55 -0.97 -11.84
N GLY A 360 -0.09 -1.40 -10.74
CA GLY A 360 0.34 -2.52 -9.91
C GLY A 360 -0.38 -3.82 -10.27
N ALA A 361 -0.68 -4.63 -9.26
CA ALA A 361 -1.41 -5.89 -9.41
C ALA A 361 -2.91 -5.71 -9.63
N GLN A 362 -3.48 -4.52 -9.36
CA GLN A 362 -4.92 -4.28 -9.47
C GLN A 362 -5.33 -3.94 -10.91
N LEU A 363 -6.41 -4.59 -11.39
CA LEU A 363 -7.22 -4.09 -12.49
C LEU A 363 -8.60 -3.67 -11.96
N SER A 364 -8.98 -2.45 -12.26
CA SER A 364 -10.28 -1.85 -11.91
C SER A 364 -11.22 -1.97 -13.10
N LEU A 365 -12.40 -2.54 -12.87
CA LEU A 365 -13.33 -2.94 -13.90
C LEU A 365 -14.67 -2.26 -13.70
N ARG A 366 -15.23 -1.70 -14.78
CA ARG A 366 -16.63 -1.27 -14.87
C ARG A 366 -17.43 -2.28 -15.68
N VAL A 367 -18.66 -2.52 -15.26
CA VAL A 367 -19.58 -3.43 -15.96
C VAL A 367 -20.48 -2.64 -16.90
N ALA A 368 -20.59 -3.06 -18.16
CA ALA A 368 -21.53 -2.50 -19.12
C ALA A 368 -22.96 -2.60 -18.57
N GLY A 369 -23.71 -1.50 -18.62
CA GLY A 369 -25.03 -1.38 -18.00
C GLY A 369 -25.02 -0.80 -16.56
N GLY A 370 -23.86 -0.36 -16.11
CA GLY A 370 -23.72 0.51 -14.92
C GLY A 370 -23.78 -0.21 -13.57
N ARG A 371 -24.00 0.57 -12.53
CA ARG A 371 -23.87 0.16 -11.11
C ARG A 371 -24.69 -1.09 -10.75
N THR A 372 -25.97 -1.17 -11.15
CA THR A 372 -26.85 -2.30 -10.80
C THR A 372 -26.34 -3.63 -11.37
N ARG A 373 -25.92 -3.63 -12.65
CA ARG A 373 -25.32 -4.83 -13.27
C ARG A 373 -23.95 -5.16 -12.66
N GLY A 374 -23.16 -4.14 -12.36
CA GLY A 374 -21.87 -4.32 -11.68
C GLY A 374 -22.04 -4.98 -10.32
N ARG A 375 -23.03 -4.54 -9.56
CA ARG A 375 -23.32 -5.11 -8.25
C ARG A 375 -23.79 -6.56 -8.35
N ALA A 376 -24.66 -6.87 -9.30
CA ALA A 376 -25.11 -8.25 -9.55
C ALA A 376 -23.96 -9.18 -9.97
N LEU A 377 -23.04 -8.72 -10.83
CA LEU A 377 -21.84 -9.48 -11.16
C LEU A 377 -20.95 -9.71 -9.93
N PHE A 378 -20.69 -8.67 -9.14
CA PHE A 378 -19.87 -8.76 -7.93
C PHE A 378 -20.43 -9.82 -6.96
N GLU A 379 -21.75 -9.83 -6.73
CA GLU A 379 -22.43 -10.80 -5.88
C GLU A 379 -22.37 -12.22 -6.46
N HIS A 380 -22.58 -12.37 -7.77
CA HIS A 380 -22.43 -13.66 -8.46
C HIS A 380 -21.04 -14.26 -8.29
N LEU A 381 -19.99 -13.46 -8.50
CA LEU A 381 -18.60 -13.88 -8.34
C LEU A 381 -18.32 -14.34 -6.89
N ALA A 382 -18.80 -13.59 -5.91
CA ALA A 382 -18.64 -13.95 -4.50
C ALA A 382 -19.31 -15.30 -4.16
N HIS A 383 -20.52 -15.54 -4.69
CA HIS A 383 -21.21 -16.84 -4.54
C HIS A 383 -20.48 -18.00 -5.25
N ALA A 384 -19.69 -17.71 -6.30
CA ALA A 384 -18.85 -18.69 -6.97
C ALA A 384 -17.46 -18.88 -6.30
N GLY A 385 -17.22 -18.24 -5.14
CA GLY A 385 -15.94 -18.30 -4.45
C GLY A 385 -14.83 -17.53 -5.18
N ILE A 386 -15.18 -16.47 -5.89
CA ILE A 386 -14.26 -15.56 -6.58
C ILE A 386 -14.40 -14.18 -5.92
N LEU A 387 -13.42 -13.80 -5.11
CA LEU A 387 -13.51 -12.59 -4.31
C LEU A 387 -12.73 -11.44 -4.96
N GLY A 388 -13.48 -10.41 -5.37
CA GLY A 388 -12.98 -9.08 -5.71
C GLY A 388 -13.39 -8.07 -4.64
N ASP A 389 -13.08 -6.81 -4.86
CA ASP A 389 -13.42 -5.70 -3.97
C ASP A 389 -14.32 -4.69 -4.72
N TRP A 390 -15.44 -4.29 -4.10
CA TRP A 390 -16.35 -3.29 -4.67
C TRP A 390 -15.98 -1.88 -4.22
N ARG A 391 -15.93 -0.95 -5.16
CA ARG A 391 -15.80 0.48 -4.87
C ARG A 391 -16.90 1.29 -5.53
N GLU A 392 -17.58 2.05 -4.72
CA GLU A 392 -18.60 2.97 -5.21
C GLU A 392 -17.99 4.01 -6.18
N PRO A 393 -18.77 4.43 -7.20
CA PRO A 393 -20.15 4.01 -7.44
C PRO A 393 -20.30 2.70 -8.24
N ASP A 394 -19.25 2.23 -8.97
CA ASP A 394 -19.45 1.26 -10.04
C ASP A 394 -18.21 0.39 -10.39
N VAL A 395 -17.21 0.32 -9.51
CA VAL A 395 -15.94 -0.36 -9.82
C VAL A 395 -15.82 -1.68 -9.05
N ILE A 396 -15.49 -2.75 -9.77
CA ILE A 396 -14.99 -4.01 -9.20
C ILE A 396 -13.46 -4.00 -9.35
N ARG A 397 -12.72 -4.18 -8.26
CA ARG A 397 -11.27 -4.29 -8.28
C ARG A 397 -10.88 -5.76 -8.18
N ILE A 398 -10.07 -6.20 -9.15
CA ILE A 398 -9.49 -7.56 -9.21
C ILE A 398 -7.98 -7.40 -9.10
N SER A 399 -7.41 -7.92 -8.03
CA SER A 399 -5.99 -7.71 -7.71
C SER A 399 -5.25 -9.04 -7.55
N PRO A 400 -4.80 -9.66 -8.65
CA PRO A 400 -4.03 -10.91 -8.58
C PRO A 400 -2.66 -10.67 -7.95
N ALA A 401 -2.58 -10.89 -6.64
CA ALA A 401 -1.37 -10.71 -5.86
C ALA A 401 -0.33 -11.80 -6.20
N PRO A 402 0.91 -11.43 -6.58
CA PRO A 402 1.91 -12.38 -7.08
C PRO A 402 2.37 -13.41 -6.05
N LEU A 403 2.19 -13.14 -4.77
CA LEU A 403 2.55 -14.07 -3.70
C LEU A 403 1.70 -15.36 -3.70
N TYR A 404 0.41 -15.26 -4.04
CA TYR A 404 -0.50 -16.40 -3.90
C TYR A 404 -1.47 -16.62 -5.06
N ASN A 405 -1.71 -15.65 -5.96
CA ASN A 405 -2.56 -15.87 -7.11
C ASN A 405 -1.83 -16.56 -8.27
N THR A 406 -2.61 -17.27 -9.08
CA THR A 406 -2.19 -18.10 -10.20
C THR A 406 -2.90 -17.69 -11.48
N HIS A 407 -2.41 -18.15 -12.64
CA HIS A 407 -3.12 -18.00 -13.93
C HIS A 407 -4.44 -18.78 -13.92
N ALA A 408 -4.49 -19.90 -13.20
CA ALA A 408 -5.73 -20.66 -13.00
C ALA A 408 -6.78 -19.85 -12.25
N ASP A 409 -6.40 -19.08 -11.21
CA ASP A 409 -7.31 -18.16 -10.52
C ASP A 409 -7.86 -17.09 -11.48
N VAL A 410 -6.99 -16.50 -12.31
CA VAL A 410 -7.38 -15.51 -13.33
C VAL A 410 -8.37 -16.11 -14.34
N LEU A 411 -8.09 -17.30 -14.85
CA LEU A 411 -9.00 -18.01 -15.77
C LEU A 411 -10.35 -18.31 -15.12
N ARG A 412 -10.35 -18.69 -13.85
CA ARG A 412 -11.57 -18.92 -13.06
C ARG A 412 -12.42 -17.66 -12.95
N PHE A 413 -11.81 -16.48 -12.71
CA PHE A 413 -12.51 -15.21 -12.71
C PHE A 413 -13.22 -14.95 -14.05
N VAL A 414 -12.50 -15.09 -15.19
CA VAL A 414 -13.07 -14.82 -16.52
C VAL A 414 -14.23 -15.75 -16.82
N ARG A 415 -14.11 -17.05 -16.50
CA ARG A 415 -15.20 -18.02 -16.63
C ARG A 415 -16.41 -17.70 -15.76
N GLY A 416 -16.19 -17.22 -14.54
CA GLY A 416 -17.27 -16.76 -13.65
C GLY A 416 -18.08 -15.60 -14.26
N VAL A 417 -17.39 -14.66 -14.92
CA VAL A 417 -18.06 -13.56 -15.64
C VAL A 417 -18.83 -14.10 -16.88
N GLU A 418 -18.26 -15.04 -17.64
CA GLU A 418 -18.97 -15.67 -18.78
C GLU A 418 -20.22 -16.41 -18.34
N GLN A 419 -20.16 -17.17 -17.25
CA GLN A 419 -21.31 -17.86 -16.68
C GLN A 419 -22.42 -16.89 -16.26
N TRP A 420 -22.06 -15.81 -15.57
CA TRP A 420 -23.01 -14.75 -15.22
C TRP A 420 -23.67 -14.15 -16.46
N ARG A 421 -22.89 -13.81 -17.49
CA ARG A 421 -23.39 -13.27 -18.76
C ARG A 421 -24.38 -14.20 -19.43
N ALA A 422 -24.09 -15.51 -19.50
CA ALA A 422 -24.94 -16.50 -20.10
C ALA A 422 -26.30 -16.63 -19.41
N GLY A 423 -26.38 -16.40 -18.11
CA GLY A 423 -27.64 -16.38 -17.36
C GLY A 423 -28.60 -15.24 -17.69
N PHE A 424 -28.15 -14.18 -18.40
CA PHE A 424 -29.01 -13.09 -18.90
C PHE A 424 -29.48 -13.27 -20.34
N THR A 425 -28.97 -14.28 -21.05
CA THR A 425 -29.32 -14.54 -22.44
C THR A 425 -30.41 -15.65 -22.57
N GLN A 426 -30.87 -16.18 -21.46
CA GLN A 426 -32.02 -17.09 -21.35
C GLN A 426 -33.22 -16.35 -20.74
#